data_04f32be9e65f5381baaf4db13cf6907e
#
_entry.id   04f32be9e65f5381baaf4db13cf6907e
#
_cell.length_a   1.000
_cell.length_b   1.000
_cell.length_c   1.000
_cell.angle_alpha   90.00
_cell.angle_beta   90.00
_cell.angle_gamma   90.00
#
_symmetry.space_group_name_H-M   'P 1'
#
loop_
_entity.id
_entity.type
_entity.pdbx_description
1 polymer ?
#
loop_
_entity_poly.entity_id
_entity_poly.type
_entity_poly.pdbx_seq_one_letter_code
_entity_poly.pdbx_strand_id
1 'polypeptide(L)'
;HFKAWQSLAKNLQYNFTEQDNEQFKGVSRVRSLELLLEMAQYKATQEEKEQWLTEKNDHYLSLISNMNASEILPGITEILTALKAQKIPIALGSASKNAKPILEKVGLLSYFDVLVDGNEVAKAKPDPEVFLTAAKGLGVAPENCVVFEDALAGVAAAKAAQMVCVAIGDPVILFKADHCFASTAEITPSFVQSLIA
;
A
#
# COMPACT_ATOMS: atom_id res chain seq x y z
N HIS A 1 -6.51 2.47 -8.12
CA HIS A 1 -6.33 1.08 -8.61
C HIS A 1 -7.66 0.41 -8.95
N PHE A 2 -8.70 0.53 -8.09
CA PHE A 2 -10.02 -0.07 -8.32
C PHE A 2 -10.54 0.19 -9.73
N LYS A 3 -10.67 1.46 -10.14
CA LYS A 3 -11.18 1.84 -11.49
C LYS A 3 -10.39 1.21 -12.63
N ALA A 4 -9.06 1.08 -12.48
CA ALA A 4 -8.22 0.48 -13.53
C ALA A 4 -8.43 -1.04 -13.62
N TRP A 5 -8.60 -1.75 -12.51
CA TRP A 5 -8.96 -3.17 -12.50
C TRP A 5 -10.39 -3.39 -12.99
N GLN A 6 -11.33 -2.54 -12.59
CA GLN A 6 -12.72 -2.62 -13.06
C GLN A 6 -12.82 -2.46 -14.58
N SER A 7 -12.01 -1.59 -15.17
CA SER A 7 -11.96 -1.41 -16.63
C SER A 7 -11.45 -2.68 -17.34
N LEU A 8 -10.39 -3.31 -16.81
CA LEU A 8 -9.89 -4.57 -17.37
C LEU A 8 -10.90 -5.72 -17.20
N ALA A 9 -11.54 -5.81 -16.04
CA ALA A 9 -12.55 -6.81 -15.73
C ALA A 9 -13.73 -6.79 -16.72
N LYS A 10 -14.13 -5.59 -17.20
CA LYS A 10 -15.16 -5.47 -18.23
C LYS A 10 -14.77 -6.17 -19.54
N ASN A 11 -13.50 -6.13 -19.93
CA ASN A 11 -13.02 -6.84 -21.13
C ASN A 11 -13.14 -8.36 -20.96
N LEU A 12 -13.08 -8.84 -19.71
CA LEU A 12 -13.25 -10.24 -19.33
C LEU A 12 -14.73 -10.59 -19.03
N GLN A 13 -15.67 -9.69 -19.30
CA GLN A 13 -17.09 -9.83 -18.99
C GLN A 13 -17.38 -10.12 -17.50
N TYR A 14 -16.48 -9.65 -16.61
CA TYR A 14 -16.60 -9.83 -15.17
C TYR A 14 -17.02 -8.51 -14.49
N ASN A 15 -18.02 -8.59 -13.60
CA ASN A 15 -18.49 -7.44 -12.83
C ASN A 15 -17.65 -7.30 -11.55
N PHE A 16 -16.52 -6.60 -11.65
CA PHE A 16 -15.60 -6.36 -10.54
C PHE A 16 -16.17 -5.33 -9.55
N THR A 17 -16.36 -5.76 -8.30
CA THR A 17 -16.98 -4.98 -7.23
C THR A 17 -15.92 -4.41 -6.25
N GLU A 18 -16.35 -3.50 -5.37
CA GLU A 18 -15.50 -3.00 -4.28
C GLU A 18 -15.13 -4.13 -3.30
N GLN A 19 -16.02 -5.09 -3.07
CA GLN A 19 -15.74 -6.25 -2.24
C GLN A 19 -14.64 -7.14 -2.85
N ASP A 20 -14.66 -7.34 -4.16
CA ASP A 20 -13.59 -8.07 -4.86
C ASP A 20 -12.25 -7.35 -4.69
N ASN A 21 -12.27 -6.00 -4.75
CA ASN A 21 -11.08 -5.17 -4.64
C ASN A 21 -10.38 -5.28 -3.28
N GLU A 22 -11.05 -5.69 -2.21
CA GLU A 22 -10.40 -5.91 -0.91
C GLU A 22 -9.25 -6.93 -1.01
N GLN A 23 -9.39 -7.96 -1.83
CA GLN A 23 -8.36 -8.97 -2.06
C GLN A 23 -7.18 -8.47 -2.90
N PHE A 24 -7.34 -7.31 -3.56
CA PHE A 24 -6.32 -6.69 -4.42
C PHE A 24 -5.47 -5.66 -3.67
N LYS A 25 -5.91 -5.24 -2.49
CA LYS A 25 -5.16 -4.29 -1.67
C LYS A 25 -3.87 -4.94 -1.15
N GLY A 26 -2.78 -4.20 -1.24
CA GLY A 26 -1.48 -4.60 -0.70
C GLY A 26 -0.74 -5.70 -1.46
N VAL A 27 -1.33 -6.32 -2.49
CA VAL A 27 -0.67 -7.36 -3.29
C VAL A 27 -0.06 -6.81 -4.57
N SER A 28 0.84 -7.59 -5.19
CA SER A 28 1.50 -7.17 -6.43
C SER A 28 0.52 -7.08 -7.60
N ARG A 29 0.87 -6.28 -8.62
CA ARG A 29 0.09 -6.16 -9.87
C ARG A 29 -0.12 -7.51 -10.57
N VAL A 30 0.92 -8.36 -10.57
CA VAL A 30 0.85 -9.69 -11.18
C VAL A 30 -0.16 -10.55 -10.43
N ARG A 31 -0.07 -10.60 -9.09
CA ARG A 31 -1.02 -11.37 -8.27
C ARG A 31 -2.45 -10.84 -8.40
N SER A 32 -2.63 -9.52 -8.49
CA SER A 32 -3.96 -8.93 -8.75
C SER A 32 -4.55 -9.39 -10.09
N LEU A 33 -3.74 -9.49 -11.15
CA LEU A 33 -4.21 -10.02 -12.43
C LEU A 33 -4.60 -11.51 -12.31
N GLU A 34 -3.80 -12.32 -11.63
CA GLU A 34 -4.13 -13.73 -11.41
C GLU A 34 -5.46 -13.89 -10.68
N LEU A 35 -5.68 -13.12 -9.60
CA LEU A 35 -6.94 -13.12 -8.88
C LEU A 35 -8.13 -12.72 -9.78
N LEU A 36 -7.96 -11.70 -10.63
CA LEU A 36 -8.99 -11.30 -11.57
C LEU A 36 -9.31 -12.42 -12.56
N LEU A 37 -8.30 -13.10 -13.08
CA LEU A 37 -8.48 -14.21 -14.02
C LEU A 37 -9.16 -15.42 -13.36
N GLU A 38 -8.80 -15.71 -12.09
CA GLU A 38 -9.47 -16.74 -11.29
C GLU A 38 -10.96 -16.41 -11.11
N MET A 39 -11.30 -15.17 -10.71
CA MET A 39 -12.67 -14.69 -10.53
C MET A 39 -13.48 -14.72 -11.84
N ALA A 40 -12.87 -14.29 -12.94
CA ALA A 40 -13.48 -14.30 -14.27
C ALA A 40 -13.52 -15.69 -14.90
N GLN A 41 -12.90 -16.70 -14.28
CA GLN A 41 -12.73 -18.06 -14.83
C GLN A 41 -12.10 -18.07 -16.23
N TYR A 42 -11.18 -17.14 -16.48
CA TYR A 42 -10.53 -16.95 -17.77
C TYR A 42 -9.10 -17.52 -17.77
N LYS A 43 -8.79 -18.32 -18.79
CA LYS A 43 -7.45 -18.87 -19.01
C LYS A 43 -6.70 -18.00 -20.03
N ALA A 44 -5.87 -17.10 -19.51
CA ALA A 44 -5.06 -16.23 -20.34
C ALA A 44 -3.74 -16.88 -20.77
N THR A 45 -3.30 -16.55 -21.98
CA THR A 45 -1.93 -16.83 -22.43
C THR A 45 -0.94 -15.90 -21.72
N GLN A 46 0.35 -16.21 -21.80
CA GLN A 46 1.38 -15.33 -21.23
C GLN A 46 1.41 -13.94 -21.90
N GLU A 47 1.21 -13.92 -23.22
CA GLU A 47 1.17 -12.69 -24.01
C GLU A 47 -0.01 -11.79 -23.60
N GLU A 48 -1.22 -12.34 -23.43
CA GLU A 48 -2.38 -11.60 -22.94
C GLU A 48 -2.11 -11.00 -21.55
N LYS A 49 -1.50 -11.78 -20.64
CA LYS A 49 -1.16 -11.29 -19.28
C LYS A 49 -0.22 -10.10 -19.33
N GLU A 50 0.84 -10.15 -20.14
CA GLU A 50 1.82 -9.08 -20.28
C GLU A 50 1.18 -7.82 -20.88
N GLN A 51 0.35 -7.99 -21.89
CA GLN A 51 -0.42 -6.92 -22.49
C GLN A 51 -1.35 -6.26 -21.47
N TRP A 52 -2.16 -7.02 -20.75
CA TRP A 52 -3.12 -6.48 -19.77
C TRP A 52 -2.44 -5.82 -18.57
N LEU A 53 -1.29 -6.34 -18.13
CA LEU A 53 -0.51 -5.67 -17.07
C LEU A 53 -0.04 -4.30 -17.51
N THR A 54 0.34 -4.15 -18.78
CA THR A 54 0.74 -2.88 -19.38
C THR A 54 -0.45 -1.94 -19.54
N GLU A 55 -1.52 -2.37 -20.21
CA GLU A 55 -2.74 -1.58 -20.43
C GLU A 55 -3.35 -1.08 -19.12
N LYS A 56 -3.45 -1.98 -18.11
CA LYS A 56 -3.94 -1.61 -16.77
C LYS A 56 -3.06 -0.56 -16.11
N ASN A 57 -1.74 -0.66 -16.27
CA ASN A 57 -0.82 0.33 -15.72
C ASN A 57 -0.97 1.69 -16.41
N ASP A 58 -1.05 1.71 -17.72
CA ASP A 58 -1.19 2.94 -18.50
C ASP A 58 -2.51 3.64 -18.17
N HIS A 59 -3.60 2.87 -18.07
CA HIS A 59 -4.88 3.39 -17.61
C HIS A 59 -4.78 3.94 -16.18
N TYR A 60 -4.11 3.23 -15.27
CA TYR A 60 -3.90 3.73 -13.91
C TYR A 60 -3.11 5.04 -13.89
N LEU A 61 -2.03 5.14 -14.67
CA LEU A 61 -1.23 6.38 -14.78
C LEU A 61 -2.05 7.54 -15.34
N SER A 62 -2.95 7.27 -16.30
CA SER A 62 -3.87 8.29 -16.81
C SER A 62 -4.83 8.79 -15.73
N LEU A 63 -5.38 7.89 -14.90
CA LEU A 63 -6.29 8.23 -13.81
C LEU A 63 -5.63 9.12 -12.73
N ILE A 64 -4.35 8.90 -12.46
CA ILE A 64 -3.60 9.70 -11.47
C ILE A 64 -2.85 10.87 -12.09
N SER A 65 -3.01 11.14 -13.38
CA SER A 65 -2.26 12.21 -14.08
C SER A 65 -2.44 13.58 -13.44
N ASN A 66 -3.66 13.89 -12.99
CA ASN A 66 -4.04 15.17 -12.37
C ASN A 66 -4.00 15.13 -10.83
N MET A 67 -3.48 14.05 -10.23
CA MET A 67 -3.35 13.94 -8.78
C MET A 67 -2.51 15.08 -8.22
N ASN A 68 -2.89 15.61 -7.06
CA ASN A 68 -2.19 16.71 -6.38
C ASN A 68 -2.40 16.60 -4.85
N ALA A 69 -1.94 17.59 -4.10
CA ALA A 69 -1.98 17.58 -2.64
C ALA A 69 -3.40 17.46 -2.02
N SER A 70 -4.47 17.78 -2.78
CA SER A 70 -5.84 17.60 -2.27
C SER A 70 -6.25 16.13 -2.09
N GLU A 71 -5.46 15.19 -2.64
CA GLU A 71 -5.67 13.74 -2.48
C GLU A 71 -5.01 13.17 -1.21
N ILE A 72 -4.28 14.00 -0.45
CA ILE A 72 -3.69 13.57 0.81
C ILE A 72 -4.81 13.31 1.82
N LEU A 73 -4.76 12.12 2.45
CA LEU A 73 -5.74 11.76 3.45
C LEU A 73 -5.63 12.66 4.70
N PRO A 74 -6.76 12.98 5.35
CA PRO A 74 -6.78 13.85 6.53
C PRO A 74 -5.82 13.35 7.64
N GLY A 75 -5.12 14.27 8.30
CA GLY A 75 -4.19 13.99 9.40
C GLY A 75 -2.79 13.54 8.98
N ILE A 76 -2.59 13.12 7.72
CA ILE A 76 -1.29 12.57 7.28
C ILE A 76 -0.19 13.62 7.29
N THR A 77 -0.44 14.82 6.78
CA THR A 77 0.57 15.88 6.75
C THR A 77 1.01 16.29 8.15
N GLU A 78 0.08 16.37 9.08
CA GLU A 78 0.32 16.72 10.48
C GLU A 78 1.19 15.65 11.17
N ILE A 79 0.88 14.37 10.96
CA ILE A 79 1.66 13.24 11.50
C ILE A 79 3.08 13.25 10.94
N LEU A 80 3.23 13.32 9.61
CA LEU A 80 4.54 13.33 8.95
C LEU A 80 5.40 14.53 9.42
N THR A 81 4.78 15.71 9.56
CA THR A 81 5.46 16.92 10.05
C THR A 81 5.92 16.74 11.50
N ALA A 82 5.08 16.17 12.38
CA ALA A 82 5.42 15.93 13.77
C ALA A 82 6.57 14.93 13.91
N LEU A 83 6.56 13.84 13.11
CA LEU A 83 7.65 12.86 13.09
C LEU A 83 8.97 13.46 12.63
N LYS A 84 8.97 14.25 11.54
CA LYS A 84 10.17 14.95 11.06
C LYS A 84 10.73 15.94 12.07
N ALA A 85 9.88 16.71 12.76
CA ALA A 85 10.29 17.64 13.80
C ALA A 85 11.03 16.93 14.95
N GLN A 86 10.68 15.68 15.24
CA GLN A 86 11.31 14.84 16.25
C GLN A 86 12.47 13.98 15.70
N LYS A 87 12.81 14.14 14.43
CA LYS A 87 13.86 13.37 13.74
C LYS A 87 13.59 11.85 13.73
N ILE A 88 12.33 11.43 13.77
CA ILE A 88 11.93 10.05 13.61
C ILE A 88 12.07 9.68 12.13
N PRO A 89 12.84 8.64 11.79
CA PRO A 89 13.02 8.24 10.40
C PRO A 89 11.75 7.61 9.84
N ILE A 90 11.43 7.92 8.58
CA ILE A 90 10.18 7.52 7.93
C ILE A 90 10.48 6.76 6.64
N ALA A 91 9.87 5.60 6.45
CA ALA A 91 9.96 4.85 5.21
C ALA A 91 8.58 4.61 4.59
N LEU A 92 8.55 4.50 3.27
CA LEU A 92 7.40 3.95 2.54
C LEU A 92 7.69 2.51 2.16
N GLY A 93 6.76 1.59 2.51
CA GLY A 93 6.74 0.21 2.04
C GLY A 93 5.49 -0.05 1.18
N SER A 94 5.64 -0.09 -0.14
CA SER A 94 4.53 -0.18 -1.09
C SER A 94 4.60 -1.42 -1.97
N ALA A 95 3.44 -2.03 -2.27
CA ALA A 95 3.34 -3.07 -3.31
C ALA A 95 3.29 -2.47 -4.74
N SER A 96 3.04 -1.15 -4.85
CA SER A 96 2.92 -0.46 -6.13
C SER A 96 4.29 -0.06 -6.67
N LYS A 97 4.52 -0.30 -7.95
CA LYS A 97 5.69 0.20 -8.69
C LYS A 97 5.62 1.70 -9.02
N ASN A 98 4.52 2.36 -8.67
CA ASN A 98 4.27 3.78 -8.96
C ASN A 98 4.27 4.65 -7.70
N ALA A 99 4.86 4.19 -6.60
CA ALA A 99 4.81 4.89 -5.32
C ALA A 99 5.51 6.26 -5.38
N LYS A 100 6.72 6.31 -5.92
CA LYS A 100 7.51 7.55 -6.03
C LYS A 100 6.80 8.64 -6.84
N PRO A 101 6.30 8.39 -8.08
CA PRO A 101 5.55 9.39 -8.83
C PRO A 101 4.31 9.93 -8.10
N ILE A 102 3.63 9.10 -7.30
CA ILE A 102 2.49 9.54 -6.50
C ILE A 102 2.94 10.52 -5.42
N LEU A 103 3.98 10.17 -4.65
CA LEU A 103 4.52 11.04 -3.60
C LEU A 103 5.02 12.39 -4.16
N GLU A 104 5.63 12.39 -5.35
CA GLU A 104 6.03 13.61 -6.05
C GLU A 104 4.82 14.50 -6.38
N LYS A 105 3.76 13.91 -6.94
CA LYS A 105 2.54 14.63 -7.33
C LYS A 105 1.80 15.25 -6.14
N VAL A 106 1.75 14.56 -5.01
CA VAL A 106 1.09 15.08 -3.80
C VAL A 106 2.03 15.90 -2.90
N GLY A 107 3.32 16.02 -3.25
CA GLY A 107 4.29 16.83 -2.51
C GLY A 107 4.78 16.21 -1.19
N LEU A 108 4.67 14.90 -1.02
CA LEU A 108 5.06 14.20 0.21
C LEU A 108 6.43 13.50 0.12
N LEU A 109 7.08 13.48 -1.03
CA LEU A 109 8.32 12.71 -1.22
C LEU A 109 9.41 13.05 -0.20
N SER A 110 9.57 14.33 0.15
CA SER A 110 10.61 14.82 1.07
C SER A 110 10.44 14.38 2.53
N TYR A 111 9.28 13.84 2.89
CA TYR A 111 9.05 13.30 4.23
C TYR A 111 9.69 11.93 4.45
N PHE A 112 9.94 11.17 3.37
CA PHE A 112 10.43 9.81 3.44
C PHE A 112 11.95 9.74 3.29
N ASP A 113 12.61 9.08 4.22
CA ASP A 113 14.06 8.85 4.22
C ASP A 113 14.41 7.61 3.38
N VAL A 114 13.49 6.64 3.31
CA VAL A 114 13.61 5.41 2.53
C VAL A 114 12.32 5.13 1.78
N LEU A 115 12.45 4.72 0.51
CA LEU A 115 11.34 4.22 -0.30
C LEU A 115 11.64 2.78 -0.67
N VAL A 116 10.71 1.88 -0.40
CA VAL A 116 10.75 0.49 -0.86
C VAL A 116 9.44 0.22 -1.58
N ASP A 117 9.52 -0.02 -2.88
CA ASP A 117 8.35 -0.27 -3.71
C ASP A 117 8.40 -1.63 -4.43
N GLY A 118 7.41 -1.92 -5.25
CA GLY A 118 7.31 -3.20 -5.96
C GLY A 118 8.42 -3.46 -7.00
N ASN A 119 9.39 -2.55 -7.18
CA ASN A 119 10.57 -2.76 -8.02
C ASN A 119 11.78 -3.26 -7.21
N GLU A 120 11.77 -3.09 -5.89
CA GLU A 120 12.92 -3.30 -4.99
C GLU A 120 12.80 -4.58 -4.16
N VAL A 121 11.65 -5.29 -4.25
CA VAL A 121 11.41 -6.53 -3.52
C VAL A 121 11.13 -7.69 -4.47
N ALA A 122 11.64 -8.86 -4.12
CA ALA A 122 11.37 -10.09 -4.87
C ALA A 122 10.00 -10.69 -4.50
N LYS A 123 9.59 -10.55 -3.24
CA LYS A 123 8.35 -11.09 -2.73
C LYS A 123 7.39 -9.98 -2.30
N ALA A 124 6.17 -10.06 -2.80
CA ALA A 124 5.11 -9.12 -2.42
C ALA A 124 4.47 -9.51 -1.08
N LYS A 125 3.81 -8.55 -0.43
CA LYS A 125 2.94 -8.81 0.73
C LYS A 125 1.98 -9.99 0.41
N PRO A 126 1.78 -10.92 1.33
CA PRO A 126 2.04 -10.87 2.79
C PRO A 126 3.46 -11.26 3.23
N ASP A 127 4.42 -11.46 2.33
CA ASP A 127 5.82 -11.64 2.72
C ASP A 127 6.34 -10.34 3.39
N PRO A 128 7.12 -10.45 4.49
CA PRO A 128 7.60 -9.28 5.23
C PRO A 128 8.72 -8.50 4.51
N GLU A 129 9.22 -8.96 3.37
CA GLU A 129 10.42 -8.43 2.71
C GLU A 129 10.39 -6.91 2.54
N VAL A 130 9.24 -6.33 2.15
CA VAL A 130 9.11 -4.88 1.93
C VAL A 130 9.36 -4.07 3.21
N PHE A 131 8.86 -4.53 4.34
CA PHE A 131 9.04 -3.84 5.62
C PHE A 131 10.40 -4.10 6.24
N LEU A 132 10.94 -5.32 6.12
CA LEU A 132 12.30 -5.64 6.55
C LEU A 132 13.34 -4.86 5.75
N THR A 133 13.15 -4.71 4.44
CA THR A 133 14.01 -3.88 3.58
C THR A 133 13.92 -2.41 3.97
N ALA A 134 12.73 -1.90 4.26
CA ALA A 134 12.52 -0.53 4.74
C ALA A 134 13.23 -0.28 6.08
N ALA A 135 13.04 -1.15 7.06
CA ALA A 135 13.69 -1.07 8.37
C ALA A 135 15.22 -1.09 8.25
N LYS A 136 15.75 -1.99 7.41
CA LYS A 136 17.20 -2.05 7.09
C LYS A 136 17.68 -0.74 6.46
N GLY A 137 16.94 -0.17 5.53
CA GLY A 137 17.28 1.11 4.89
C GLY A 137 17.30 2.28 5.88
N LEU A 138 16.43 2.26 6.88
CA LEU A 138 16.42 3.23 7.98
C LEU A 138 17.50 2.98 9.04
N GLY A 139 18.14 1.80 9.05
CA GLY A 139 19.08 1.40 10.11
C GLY A 139 18.38 1.13 11.45
N VAL A 140 17.10 0.75 11.45
CA VAL A 140 16.28 0.49 12.65
C VAL A 140 15.95 -0.99 12.73
N ALA A 141 16.02 -1.57 13.93
CA ALA A 141 15.61 -2.96 14.17
C ALA A 141 14.09 -3.11 13.98
N PRO A 142 13.59 -4.22 13.37
CA PRO A 142 12.18 -4.39 13.07
C PRO A 142 11.26 -4.22 14.27
N GLU A 143 11.63 -4.72 15.44
CA GLU A 143 10.88 -4.61 16.69
C GLU A 143 10.69 -3.17 17.18
N ASN A 144 11.49 -2.23 16.66
CA ASN A 144 11.37 -0.79 16.95
C ASN A 144 10.66 -0.02 15.82
N CYS A 145 10.03 -0.73 14.88
CA CYS A 145 9.30 -0.14 13.79
C CYS A 145 7.79 -0.23 14.01
N VAL A 146 7.09 0.82 13.61
CA VAL A 146 5.62 0.88 13.54
C VAL A 146 5.20 0.95 12.09
N VAL A 147 4.31 0.06 11.67
CA VAL A 147 3.75 0.03 10.32
C VAL A 147 2.32 0.55 10.34
N PHE A 148 2.00 1.49 9.46
CA PHE A 148 0.63 1.93 9.18
C PHE A 148 0.17 1.26 7.88
N GLU A 149 -0.96 0.57 7.92
CA GLU A 149 -1.45 -0.27 6.81
C GLU A 149 -2.98 -0.27 6.68
N ASP A 150 -3.46 -0.43 5.43
CA ASP A 150 -4.89 -0.50 5.12
C ASP A 150 -5.30 -1.83 4.48
N ALA A 151 -4.36 -2.74 4.29
CA ALA A 151 -4.57 -4.00 3.58
C ALA A 151 -4.29 -5.22 4.47
N LEU A 152 -5.13 -6.25 4.36
CA LEU A 152 -4.95 -7.50 5.08
C LEU A 152 -3.56 -8.15 4.82
N ALA A 153 -3.12 -8.12 3.55
CA ALA A 153 -1.80 -8.63 3.18
C ALA A 153 -0.66 -7.82 3.83
N GLY A 154 -0.84 -6.50 3.97
CA GLY A 154 0.14 -5.64 4.62
C GLY A 154 0.18 -5.83 6.13
N VAL A 155 -0.98 -5.95 6.79
CA VAL A 155 -1.04 -6.33 8.22
C VAL A 155 -0.32 -7.65 8.47
N ALA A 156 -0.57 -8.66 7.62
CA ALA A 156 0.11 -9.95 7.73
C ALA A 156 1.63 -9.84 7.54
N ALA A 157 2.08 -9.01 6.60
CA ALA A 157 3.50 -8.74 6.37
C ALA A 157 4.16 -8.03 7.57
N ALA A 158 3.51 -7.02 8.17
CA ALA A 158 3.99 -6.31 9.34
C ALA A 158 4.14 -7.26 10.55
N LYS A 159 3.14 -8.10 10.79
CA LYS A 159 3.19 -9.10 11.87
C LYS A 159 4.25 -10.17 11.62
N ALA A 160 4.46 -10.60 10.38
CA ALA A 160 5.54 -11.53 10.01
C ALA A 160 6.93 -10.88 10.18
N ALA A 161 7.05 -9.55 10.02
CA ALA A 161 8.24 -8.78 10.30
C ALA A 161 8.47 -8.50 11.80
N GLN A 162 7.56 -8.91 12.69
CA GLN A 162 7.58 -8.64 14.14
C GLN A 162 7.49 -7.15 14.48
N MET A 163 6.82 -6.37 13.62
CA MET A 163 6.60 -4.93 13.81
C MET A 163 5.23 -4.67 14.47
N VAL A 164 5.12 -3.55 15.17
CA VAL A 164 3.82 -3.02 15.61
C VAL A 164 3.05 -2.56 14.38
N CYS A 165 1.77 -2.96 14.29
CA CYS A 165 0.92 -2.64 13.16
C CYS A 165 -0.30 -1.82 13.59
N VAL A 166 -0.44 -0.64 13.02
CA VAL A 166 -1.61 0.24 13.13
C VAL A 166 -2.40 0.14 11.82
N ALA A 167 -3.56 -0.46 11.87
CA ALA A 167 -4.42 -0.61 10.70
C ALA A 167 -5.38 0.57 10.53
N ILE A 168 -5.70 0.88 9.28
CA ILE A 168 -6.70 1.88 8.90
C ILE A 168 -7.76 1.19 8.03
N GLY A 169 -8.97 1.04 8.53
CA GLY A 169 -10.09 0.41 7.84
C GLY A 169 -11.01 -0.39 8.73
N ASP A 170 -11.61 -1.44 8.18
CA ASP A 170 -12.55 -2.29 8.91
C ASP A 170 -11.81 -3.21 9.91
N PRO A 171 -12.05 -3.08 11.23
CA PRO A 171 -11.42 -3.90 12.26
C PRO A 171 -11.78 -5.40 12.14
N VAL A 172 -12.90 -5.75 11.49
CA VAL A 172 -13.26 -7.15 11.25
C VAL A 172 -12.33 -7.78 10.21
N ILE A 173 -11.94 -7.01 9.18
CA ILE A 173 -11.01 -7.45 8.15
C ILE A 173 -9.57 -7.42 8.66
N LEU A 174 -9.19 -6.35 9.37
CA LEU A 174 -7.81 -6.06 9.79
C LEU A 174 -7.51 -6.50 11.23
N PHE A 175 -8.24 -7.48 11.74
CA PHE A 175 -8.27 -7.93 13.14
C PHE A 175 -6.91 -8.38 13.72
N LYS A 176 -5.89 -8.63 12.88
CA LYS A 176 -4.54 -9.03 13.33
C LYS A 176 -3.63 -7.85 13.66
N ALA A 177 -4.05 -6.61 13.39
CA ALA A 177 -3.30 -5.42 13.74
C ALA A 177 -3.32 -5.19 15.26
N ASP A 178 -2.30 -4.52 15.79
CA ASP A 178 -2.22 -4.19 17.20
C ASP A 178 -3.19 -3.04 17.57
N HIS A 179 -3.41 -2.12 16.62
CA HIS A 179 -4.37 -1.02 16.70
C HIS A 179 -5.13 -0.91 15.40
N CYS A 180 -6.39 -0.46 15.44
CA CYS A 180 -7.19 -0.24 14.23
C CYS A 180 -8.03 1.03 14.37
N PHE A 181 -7.97 1.88 13.35
CA PHE A 181 -8.76 3.11 13.22
C PHE A 181 -9.60 3.04 11.96
N ALA A 182 -10.80 3.61 11.97
CA ALA A 182 -11.65 3.64 10.78
C ALA A 182 -11.10 4.62 9.71
N SER A 183 -10.39 5.66 10.12
CA SER A 183 -9.84 6.70 9.24
C SER A 183 -8.51 7.23 9.77
N THR A 184 -7.67 7.72 8.85
CA THR A 184 -6.45 8.46 9.20
C THR A 184 -6.71 9.73 10.00
N ALA A 185 -7.92 10.32 9.87
CA ALA A 185 -8.34 11.49 10.64
C ALA A 185 -8.44 11.24 12.16
N GLU A 186 -8.58 9.98 12.59
CA GLU A 186 -8.65 9.59 14.00
C GLU A 186 -7.26 9.42 14.64
N ILE A 187 -6.22 9.31 13.80
CA ILE A 187 -4.84 9.11 14.26
C ILE A 187 -4.24 10.46 14.63
N THR A 188 -3.94 10.64 15.92
CA THR A 188 -3.34 11.88 16.42
C THR A 188 -1.82 11.77 16.51
N PRO A 189 -1.07 12.89 16.38
CA PRO A 189 0.38 12.88 16.63
C PRO A 189 0.75 12.36 18.03
N SER A 190 -0.08 12.62 19.06
CA SER A 190 0.14 12.10 20.41
C SER A 190 0.00 10.58 20.50
N PHE A 191 -0.95 9.98 19.78
CA PHE A 191 -1.04 8.52 19.69
C PHE A 191 0.22 7.94 19.02
N VAL A 192 0.64 8.50 17.87
CA VAL A 192 1.85 8.04 17.18
C VAL A 192 3.06 8.15 18.09
N GLN A 193 3.17 9.23 18.86
CA GLN A 193 4.26 9.42 19.82
C GLN A 193 4.26 8.36 20.92
N SER A 194 3.11 7.93 21.40
CA SER A 194 3.01 6.88 22.44
C SER A 194 3.50 5.50 21.98
N LEU A 195 3.63 5.28 20.67
CA LEU A 195 4.12 4.02 20.08
C LEU A 195 5.65 3.98 19.93
N ILE A 196 6.31 5.14 19.98
CA ILE A 196 7.75 5.30 19.73
C ILE A 196 8.51 5.85 20.95
N ALA A 197 7.83 5.96 22.08
CA ALA A 197 8.36 6.47 23.35
C ALA A 197 9.16 5.41 24.12
#